data_351da41389f276fd30b190b3763522a5
#
_entry.id   351da41389f276fd30b190b3763522a5
#
_cell.length_a   1.000
_cell.length_b   1.000
_cell.length_c   1.000
_cell.angle_alpha   90.00
_cell.angle_beta   90.00
_cell.angle_gamma   90.00
#
_symmetry.space_group_name_H-M   'P 1'
#
loop_
_entity.id
_entity.type
_entity.pdbx_description
1 polymer ?
#
loop_
_entity_poly.entity_id
_entity_poly.type
_entity_poly.pdbx_seq_one_letter_code
_entity_poly.pdbx_strand_id
1 'polypeptide(L)'
;MSKISLLGCGWLGLPLAKSLAAKNNELKTSTTSLEKIENLKNLDLNPYLITISDGIEGDISGFLNDAEILIVDIPPNLSNSKNDDFTAKIKNLIPEIEKSSVSKVLFVSATSVYDDDESFRNITEETPENPETESAKQMLVAEELLFKNTNFKTTSVRFGGLYGEERHPIHYLSGKSGIANPEAPINLIGLKDCIGSIEKIIEKE
;
A
#
# COMPACT_ATOMS: atom_id res chain seq x y z
N MET A 1 10.27 17.45 -9.00
CA MET A 1 9.23 17.89 -8.04
C MET A 1 7.93 17.38 -8.57
N SER A 2 7.38 16.35 -7.94
CA SER A 2 6.14 15.68 -8.36
C SER A 2 5.00 16.03 -7.41
N LYS A 3 3.77 16.03 -7.93
CA LYS A 3 2.55 16.21 -7.14
C LYS A 3 1.98 14.83 -6.80
N ILE A 4 2.02 14.46 -5.53
CA ILE A 4 1.74 13.09 -5.08
C ILE A 4 0.58 13.09 -4.09
N SER A 5 -0.38 12.22 -4.31
CA SER A 5 -1.40 11.87 -3.30
C SER A 5 -1.08 10.49 -2.73
N LEU A 6 -0.92 10.39 -1.42
CA LEU A 6 -0.66 9.14 -0.70
C LEU A 6 -1.92 8.71 0.07
N LEU A 7 -2.58 7.69 -0.43
CA LEU A 7 -3.75 7.08 0.19
C LEU A 7 -3.30 6.04 1.23
N GLY A 8 -3.39 6.43 2.51
CA GLY A 8 -3.03 5.58 3.64
C GLY A 8 -1.76 6.00 4.38
N CYS A 9 -1.88 6.89 5.38
CA CYS A 9 -0.81 7.25 6.31
C CYS A 9 -0.71 6.27 7.49
N GLY A 10 -0.46 4.98 7.16
CA GLY A 10 -0.23 3.90 8.10
C GLY A 10 1.23 3.78 8.54
N TRP A 11 1.63 2.54 8.88
CA TRP A 11 3.00 2.23 9.34
C TRP A 11 4.07 2.49 8.27
N LEU A 12 3.79 2.16 7.01
CA LEU A 12 4.67 2.48 5.87
C LEU A 12 4.40 3.90 5.36
N GLY A 13 3.12 4.27 5.19
CA GLY A 13 2.74 5.52 4.53
C GLY A 13 3.21 6.78 5.26
N LEU A 14 3.21 6.82 6.60
CA LEU A 14 3.66 8.01 7.32
C LEU A 14 5.17 8.28 7.18
N PRO A 15 6.07 7.30 7.38
CA PRO A 15 7.49 7.48 7.11
C PRO A 15 7.80 7.79 5.62
N LEU A 16 7.08 7.15 4.70
CA LEU A 16 7.17 7.45 3.26
C LEU A 16 6.78 8.89 2.96
N ALA A 17 5.67 9.38 3.51
CA ALA A 17 5.22 10.76 3.36
C ALA A 17 6.30 11.77 3.81
N LYS A 18 6.90 11.54 4.98
CA LYS A 18 8.00 12.37 5.50
C LYS A 18 9.20 12.38 4.56
N SER A 19 9.57 11.22 4.02
CA SER A 19 10.71 11.10 3.11
C SER A 19 10.45 11.80 1.78
N LEU A 20 9.25 11.63 1.21
CA LEU A 20 8.85 12.31 -0.03
C LEU A 20 8.76 13.83 0.12
N ALA A 21 8.23 14.32 1.25
CA ALA A 21 8.17 15.75 1.56
C ALA A 21 9.60 16.37 1.69
N ALA A 22 10.52 15.66 2.34
CA ALA A 22 11.91 16.08 2.48
C ALA A 22 12.65 16.20 1.12
N LYS A 23 12.15 15.56 0.07
CA LYS A 23 12.65 15.68 -1.32
C LYS A 23 11.93 16.75 -2.14
N ASN A 24 11.23 17.68 -1.48
CA ASN A 24 10.50 18.79 -2.10
C ASN A 24 9.38 18.37 -3.05
N ASN A 25 8.72 17.23 -2.82
CA ASN A 25 7.49 16.90 -3.53
C ASN A 25 6.30 17.62 -2.88
N GLU A 26 5.33 18.02 -3.71
CA GLU A 26 4.02 18.46 -3.22
C GLU A 26 3.21 17.24 -2.82
N LEU A 27 2.86 17.15 -1.53
CA LEU A 27 2.26 15.94 -1.00
C LEU A 27 0.89 16.21 -0.37
N LYS A 28 -0.07 15.36 -0.71
CA LYS A 28 -1.33 15.20 0.02
C LYS A 28 -1.36 13.81 0.62
N THR A 29 -1.84 13.70 1.85
CA THR A 29 -1.91 12.41 2.55
C THR A 29 -3.32 12.12 3.01
N SER A 30 -3.64 10.85 3.25
CA SER A 30 -4.95 10.49 3.80
C SER A 30 -4.85 9.62 5.04
N THR A 31 -5.88 9.73 5.87
CA THR A 31 -6.10 8.86 7.03
C THR A 31 -7.59 8.64 7.24
N THR A 32 -7.96 7.52 7.84
CA THR A 32 -9.33 7.24 8.32
C THR A 32 -9.54 7.69 9.77
N SER A 33 -8.49 8.15 10.47
CA SER A 33 -8.54 8.56 11.88
C SER A 33 -8.53 10.08 12.00
N LEU A 34 -9.61 10.63 12.54
CA LEU A 34 -9.71 12.05 12.83
C LEU A 34 -8.61 12.54 13.80
N GLU A 35 -8.23 11.69 14.77
CA GLU A 35 -7.18 12.01 15.76
C GLU A 35 -5.80 12.21 15.13
N LYS A 36 -5.54 11.56 13.97
CA LYS A 36 -4.27 11.70 13.25
C LYS A 36 -4.15 12.97 12.43
N ILE A 37 -5.27 13.61 12.10
CA ILE A 37 -5.28 14.80 11.21
C ILE A 37 -4.39 15.91 11.76
N GLU A 38 -4.53 16.24 13.06
CA GLU A 38 -3.76 17.32 13.67
C GLU A 38 -2.25 17.02 13.67
N ASN A 39 -1.89 15.76 13.96
CA ASN A 39 -0.48 15.34 13.90
C ASN A 39 0.10 15.43 12.48
N LEU A 40 -0.67 15.02 11.46
CA LEU A 40 -0.23 15.10 10.06
C LEU A 40 -0.11 16.56 9.61
N LYS A 41 -0.99 17.46 10.05
CA LYS A 41 -0.88 18.92 9.81
C LYS A 41 0.39 19.51 10.42
N ASN A 42 0.70 19.14 11.66
CA ASN A 42 1.91 19.61 12.36
C ASN A 42 3.21 19.13 11.69
N LEU A 43 3.11 18.12 10.81
CA LEU A 43 4.20 17.61 9.98
C LEU A 43 4.19 18.18 8.56
N ASP A 44 3.34 19.15 8.26
CA ASP A 44 3.15 19.77 6.94
C ASP A 44 2.82 18.77 5.81
N LEU A 45 2.05 17.71 6.15
CA LEU A 45 1.74 16.62 5.23
C LEU A 45 0.38 16.75 4.52
N ASN A 46 -0.29 17.91 4.64
CA ASN A 46 -1.58 18.21 3.98
C ASN A 46 -2.60 17.05 4.04
N PRO A 47 -3.14 16.72 5.23
CA PRO A 47 -3.95 15.52 5.41
C PRO A 47 -5.42 15.70 5.01
N TYR A 48 -5.99 14.64 4.46
CA TYR A 48 -7.40 14.45 4.16
C TYR A 48 -7.98 13.31 4.99
N LEU A 49 -9.17 13.51 5.54
CA LEU A 49 -9.92 12.43 6.18
C LEU A 49 -10.73 11.71 5.08
N ILE A 50 -10.30 10.49 4.73
CA ILE A 50 -10.93 9.70 3.67
C ILE A 50 -11.13 8.27 4.15
N THR A 51 -12.36 7.78 4.02
CA THR A 51 -12.73 6.39 4.27
C THR A 51 -13.30 5.79 3.00
N ILE A 52 -12.79 4.63 2.60
CA ILE A 52 -13.29 3.86 1.45
C ILE A 52 -13.88 2.56 1.99
N SER A 53 -15.17 2.36 1.76
CA SER A 53 -15.93 1.16 2.10
C SER A 53 -16.89 0.82 0.96
N ASP A 54 -18.18 0.70 1.20
CA ASP A 54 -19.22 0.57 0.16
C ASP A 54 -19.34 1.83 -0.72
N GLY A 55 -18.73 2.92 -0.29
CA GLY A 55 -18.57 4.19 -0.99
C GLY A 55 -17.33 4.91 -0.50
N ILE A 56 -17.18 6.17 -0.89
CA ILE A 56 -16.08 7.03 -0.44
C ILE A 56 -16.65 8.17 0.39
N GLU A 57 -16.16 8.29 1.62
CA GLU A 57 -16.44 9.41 2.52
C GLU A 57 -15.23 10.33 2.58
N GLY A 58 -15.48 11.63 2.59
CA GLY A 58 -14.44 12.68 2.58
C GLY A 58 -14.24 13.33 1.23
N ASP A 59 -13.32 14.29 1.15
CA ASP A 59 -13.04 15.05 -0.06
C ASP A 59 -12.00 14.33 -0.95
N ILE A 60 -12.43 13.28 -1.62
CA ILE A 60 -11.58 12.52 -2.56
C ILE A 60 -11.19 13.37 -3.78
N SER A 61 -12.08 14.24 -4.24
CA SER A 61 -11.80 15.11 -5.38
C SER A 61 -10.70 16.10 -5.05
N GLY A 62 -10.77 16.80 -3.92
CA GLY A 62 -9.72 17.70 -3.45
C GLY A 62 -8.40 16.97 -3.18
N PHE A 63 -8.47 15.73 -2.67
CA PHE A 63 -7.29 14.90 -2.45
C PHE A 63 -6.57 14.53 -3.75
N LEU A 64 -7.30 14.19 -4.81
CA LEU A 64 -6.73 13.80 -6.11
C LEU A 64 -6.49 15.00 -7.04
N ASN A 65 -7.02 16.19 -6.72
CA ASN A 65 -6.84 17.38 -7.55
C ASN A 65 -5.36 17.71 -7.76
N ASP A 66 -4.97 18.00 -8.98
CA ASP A 66 -3.59 18.32 -9.39
C ASP A 66 -2.54 17.24 -9.08
N ALA A 67 -2.92 16.07 -8.56
CA ALA A 67 -1.98 14.98 -8.35
C ALA A 67 -1.59 14.34 -9.70
N GLU A 68 -0.29 14.09 -9.88
CA GLU A 68 0.24 13.34 -11.01
C GLU A 68 0.36 11.86 -10.68
N ILE A 69 0.69 11.57 -9.41
CA ILE A 69 0.94 10.22 -8.89
C ILE A 69 0.00 9.96 -7.71
N LEU A 70 -0.68 8.84 -7.73
CA LEU A 70 -1.39 8.29 -6.58
C LEU A 70 -0.64 7.07 -6.05
N ILE A 71 -0.24 7.11 -4.78
CA ILE A 71 0.28 5.94 -4.07
C ILE A 71 -0.88 5.36 -3.25
N VAL A 72 -1.19 4.08 -3.46
CA VAL A 72 -2.24 3.36 -2.74
C VAL A 72 -1.58 2.41 -1.74
N ASP A 73 -1.54 2.82 -0.45
CA ASP A 73 -0.98 2.07 0.69
C ASP A 73 -2.06 1.78 1.74
N ILE A 74 -3.13 1.12 1.30
CA ILE A 74 -4.22 0.67 2.17
C ILE A 74 -4.24 -0.87 2.22
N PRO A 75 -4.30 -1.48 3.41
CA PRO A 75 -4.32 -2.92 3.53
C PRO A 75 -5.73 -3.50 3.34
N PRO A 76 -5.85 -4.76 2.89
CA PRO A 76 -7.09 -5.51 2.98
C PRO A 76 -7.34 -5.90 4.45
N ASN A 77 -8.15 -5.11 5.18
CA ASN A 77 -8.44 -5.30 6.60
C ASN A 77 -9.55 -6.35 6.86
N LEU A 78 -9.42 -7.55 6.29
CA LEU A 78 -10.44 -8.60 6.41
C LEU A 78 -10.62 -9.14 7.84
N SER A 79 -9.72 -8.82 8.78
CA SER A 79 -9.80 -9.30 10.17
C SER A 79 -10.78 -8.51 11.05
N ASN A 80 -11.14 -7.29 10.69
CA ASN A 80 -11.92 -6.39 11.55
C ASN A 80 -13.42 -6.36 11.22
N SER A 81 -13.83 -6.82 10.05
CA SER A 81 -15.23 -7.07 9.72
C SER A 81 -15.34 -8.18 8.69
N LYS A 82 -16.30 -9.10 8.86
CA LYS A 82 -16.58 -10.16 7.87
C LYS A 82 -17.05 -9.62 6.51
N ASN A 83 -17.25 -8.31 6.39
CA ASN A 83 -17.81 -7.63 5.21
C ASN A 83 -16.81 -6.62 4.59
N ASP A 84 -15.53 -6.60 4.98
CA ASP A 84 -14.58 -5.67 4.39
C ASP A 84 -14.09 -6.21 3.02
N ASP A 85 -14.76 -5.79 1.95
CA ASP A 85 -14.42 -6.14 0.57
C ASP A 85 -13.39 -5.16 0.01
N PHE A 86 -12.12 -5.56 0.03
CA PHE A 86 -11.03 -4.75 -0.50
C PHE A 86 -11.16 -4.52 -2.00
N THR A 87 -11.68 -5.50 -2.74
CA THR A 87 -11.94 -5.37 -4.17
C THR A 87 -12.98 -4.29 -4.46
N ALA A 88 -14.04 -4.21 -3.65
CA ALA A 88 -15.04 -3.14 -3.76
C ALA A 88 -14.44 -1.76 -3.51
N LYS A 89 -13.54 -1.63 -2.53
CA LYS A 89 -12.81 -0.36 -2.27
C LYS A 89 -12.06 0.13 -3.50
N ILE A 90 -11.32 -0.76 -4.16
CA ILE A 90 -10.57 -0.40 -5.37
C ILE A 90 -11.51 -0.08 -6.54
N LYS A 91 -12.61 -0.82 -6.70
CA LYS A 91 -13.65 -0.50 -7.70
C LYS A 91 -14.26 0.88 -7.49
N ASN A 92 -14.50 1.28 -6.24
CA ASN A 92 -15.02 2.61 -5.91
C ASN A 92 -13.98 3.72 -6.15
N LEU A 93 -12.70 3.42 -5.97
CA LEU A 93 -11.61 4.38 -6.13
C LEU A 93 -11.31 4.68 -7.62
N ILE A 94 -11.34 3.68 -8.50
CA ILE A 94 -10.98 3.80 -9.91
C ILE A 94 -11.72 4.95 -10.62
N PRO A 95 -13.07 5.10 -10.53
CA PRO A 95 -13.77 6.21 -11.19
C PRO A 95 -13.32 7.60 -10.70
N GLU A 96 -12.88 7.73 -9.46
CA GLU A 96 -12.39 8.99 -8.93
C GLU A 96 -10.98 9.31 -9.46
N ILE A 97 -10.13 8.29 -9.64
CA ILE A 97 -8.83 8.44 -10.29
C ILE A 97 -9.04 8.89 -11.75
N GLU A 98 -9.95 8.25 -12.49
CA GLU A 98 -10.24 8.57 -13.90
C GLU A 98 -10.75 10.00 -14.11
N LYS A 99 -11.44 10.59 -13.14
CA LYS A 99 -11.90 11.98 -13.16
C LYS A 99 -10.82 12.99 -12.80
N SER A 100 -9.68 12.54 -12.30
CA SER A 100 -8.60 13.37 -11.77
C SER A 100 -7.47 13.59 -12.79
N SER A 101 -6.42 14.30 -12.38
CA SER A 101 -5.18 14.47 -13.15
C SER A 101 -4.16 13.35 -12.95
N VAL A 102 -4.47 12.35 -12.14
CA VAL A 102 -3.58 11.23 -11.85
C VAL A 102 -3.32 10.43 -13.13
N SER A 103 -2.06 10.38 -13.53
CA SER A 103 -1.61 9.59 -14.70
C SER A 103 -0.84 8.33 -14.31
N LYS A 104 -0.42 8.23 -13.05
CA LYS A 104 0.36 7.11 -12.52
C LYS A 104 -0.21 6.65 -11.18
N VAL A 105 -0.41 5.36 -11.03
CA VAL A 105 -0.82 4.72 -9.79
C VAL A 105 0.26 3.75 -9.33
N LEU A 106 0.81 3.96 -8.15
CA LEU A 106 1.69 3.01 -7.48
C LEU A 106 0.89 2.28 -6.42
N PHE A 107 0.70 0.99 -6.60
CA PHE A 107 -0.05 0.13 -5.69
C PHE A 107 0.88 -0.69 -4.81
N VAL A 108 0.77 -0.51 -3.48
CA VAL A 108 1.52 -1.31 -2.50
C VAL A 108 0.82 -2.64 -2.30
N SER A 109 1.39 -3.67 -2.88
CA SER A 109 0.93 -5.05 -2.84
C SER A 109 1.86 -5.91 -1.97
N ALA A 110 1.69 -7.22 -1.99
CA ALA A 110 2.46 -8.16 -1.20
C ALA A 110 2.82 -9.43 -1.97
N THR A 111 3.92 -10.06 -1.61
CA THR A 111 4.33 -11.36 -2.17
C THR A 111 3.37 -12.51 -1.84
N SER A 112 2.41 -12.28 -0.95
CA SER A 112 1.34 -13.25 -0.66
C SER A 112 0.39 -13.56 -1.83
N VAL A 113 0.49 -12.80 -2.93
CA VAL A 113 -0.22 -13.11 -4.19
C VAL A 113 0.34 -14.36 -4.88
N TYR A 114 1.54 -14.77 -4.54
CA TYR A 114 2.12 -16.05 -4.92
C TYR A 114 1.76 -17.14 -3.91
N ASP A 115 1.82 -18.40 -4.34
CA ASP A 115 1.68 -19.53 -3.44
C ASP A 115 2.91 -19.69 -2.52
N ASP A 116 2.70 -20.41 -1.42
CA ASP A 116 3.75 -20.84 -0.51
C ASP A 116 3.88 -22.36 -0.61
N ASP A 117 4.89 -22.86 -1.30
CA ASP A 117 5.14 -24.27 -1.45
C ASP A 117 6.46 -24.71 -0.79
N GLU A 118 6.57 -26.01 -0.49
CA GLU A 118 7.74 -26.57 0.19
C GLU A 118 9.00 -26.63 -0.70
N SER A 119 8.90 -26.29 -2.00
CA SER A 119 10.03 -26.35 -2.93
C SER A 119 10.98 -25.15 -2.79
N PHE A 120 10.55 -24.08 -2.11
CA PHE A 120 11.31 -22.83 -1.92
C PHE A 120 11.86 -22.28 -3.25
N ARG A 121 11.06 -22.35 -4.30
CA ARG A 121 11.44 -21.88 -5.63
C ARG A 121 11.71 -20.38 -5.66
N ASN A 122 12.56 -19.94 -6.55
CA ASN A 122 12.75 -18.53 -6.82
C ASN A 122 11.49 -17.95 -7.48
N ILE A 123 10.92 -16.91 -6.88
CA ILE A 123 9.78 -16.17 -7.41
C ILE A 123 10.30 -14.93 -8.13
N THR A 124 9.77 -14.68 -9.31
CA THR A 124 10.01 -13.48 -10.12
C THR A 124 8.67 -12.86 -10.53
N GLU A 125 8.71 -11.70 -11.18
CA GLU A 125 7.53 -11.03 -11.70
C GLU A 125 6.80 -11.81 -12.79
N GLU A 126 7.48 -12.79 -13.42
CA GLU A 126 6.92 -13.69 -14.44
C GLU A 126 6.30 -14.95 -13.82
N THR A 127 6.49 -15.18 -12.52
CA THR A 127 5.91 -16.34 -11.84
C THR A 127 4.39 -16.17 -11.79
N PRO A 128 3.61 -17.18 -12.22
CA PRO A 128 2.15 -17.14 -12.11
C PRO A 128 1.72 -16.96 -10.65
N GLU A 129 0.76 -16.05 -10.43
CA GLU A 129 0.15 -15.84 -9.14
C GLU A 129 -0.78 -17.00 -8.78
N ASN A 130 -0.77 -17.41 -7.51
CA ASN A 130 -1.65 -18.44 -6.97
C ASN A 130 -1.94 -18.17 -5.48
N PRO A 131 -2.68 -17.09 -5.16
CA PRO A 131 -2.91 -16.70 -3.77
C PRO A 131 -3.78 -17.72 -3.02
N GLU A 132 -3.36 -18.11 -1.83
CA GLU A 132 -4.07 -19.06 -1.00
C GLU A 132 -5.10 -18.39 -0.09
N THR A 133 -4.74 -17.24 0.53
CA THR A 133 -5.60 -16.56 1.50
C THR A 133 -6.60 -15.62 0.81
N GLU A 134 -7.75 -15.40 1.45
CA GLU A 134 -8.77 -14.47 0.93
C GLU A 134 -8.23 -13.05 0.75
N SER A 135 -7.39 -12.60 1.70
CA SER A 135 -6.71 -11.29 1.60
C SER A 135 -5.82 -11.19 0.36
N ALA A 136 -5.04 -12.24 0.09
CA ALA A 136 -4.15 -12.28 -1.07
C ALA A 136 -4.93 -12.36 -2.41
N LYS A 137 -6.05 -13.09 -2.43
CA LYS A 137 -6.96 -13.15 -3.59
C LYS A 137 -7.54 -11.78 -3.92
N GLN A 138 -8.03 -11.08 -2.91
CA GLN A 138 -8.57 -9.72 -3.11
C GLN A 138 -7.47 -8.72 -3.51
N MET A 139 -6.25 -8.87 -2.98
CA MET A 139 -5.09 -8.07 -3.39
C MET A 139 -4.76 -8.28 -4.88
N LEU A 140 -4.73 -9.53 -5.34
CA LEU A 140 -4.50 -9.86 -6.75
C LEU A 140 -5.59 -9.29 -7.65
N VAL A 141 -6.86 -9.42 -7.27
CA VAL A 141 -7.97 -8.83 -8.04
C VAL A 141 -7.85 -7.30 -8.08
N ALA A 142 -7.41 -6.66 -7.00
CA ALA A 142 -7.16 -5.22 -6.98
C ALA A 142 -6.05 -4.82 -7.95
N GLU A 143 -4.92 -5.55 -8.00
CA GLU A 143 -3.88 -5.36 -9.00
C GLU A 143 -4.44 -5.45 -10.42
N GLU A 144 -5.18 -6.52 -10.73
CA GLU A 144 -5.77 -6.72 -12.05
C GLU A 144 -6.69 -5.57 -12.47
N LEU A 145 -7.55 -5.09 -11.55
CA LEU A 145 -8.46 -3.98 -11.84
C LEU A 145 -7.69 -2.69 -12.19
N LEU A 146 -6.63 -2.40 -11.44
CA LEU A 146 -5.79 -1.23 -11.68
C LEU A 146 -4.99 -1.37 -12.98
N PHE A 147 -4.41 -2.55 -13.27
CA PHE A 147 -3.65 -2.79 -14.50
C PHE A 147 -4.51 -2.79 -15.77
N LYS A 148 -5.77 -3.21 -15.69
CA LYS A 148 -6.71 -3.18 -16.84
C LYS A 148 -7.15 -1.78 -17.22
N ASN A 149 -6.94 -0.78 -16.35
CA ASN A 149 -7.32 0.60 -16.64
C ASN A 149 -6.35 1.22 -17.65
N THR A 150 -6.89 1.97 -18.61
CA THR A 150 -6.10 2.62 -19.68
C THR A 150 -5.97 4.12 -19.50
N ASN A 151 -6.67 4.72 -18.51
CA ASN A 151 -6.61 6.16 -18.26
C ASN A 151 -5.37 6.57 -17.44
N PHE A 152 -4.76 5.61 -16.75
CA PHE A 152 -3.54 5.81 -15.97
C PHE A 152 -2.65 4.56 -16.05
N LYS A 153 -1.34 4.75 -15.82
CA LYS A 153 -0.38 3.65 -15.75
C LYS A 153 -0.28 3.14 -14.32
N THR A 154 -0.33 1.84 -14.12
CA THR A 154 -0.18 1.21 -12.80
C THR A 154 1.18 0.53 -12.67
N THR A 155 1.82 0.72 -11.52
CA THR A 155 2.98 -0.06 -11.06
C THR A 155 2.61 -0.69 -9.72
N SER A 156 2.66 -2.02 -9.62
CA SER A 156 2.46 -2.76 -8.37
C SER A 156 3.79 -3.11 -7.73
N VAL A 157 3.91 -2.88 -6.43
CA VAL A 157 5.11 -3.25 -5.65
C VAL A 157 4.71 -4.33 -4.66
N ARG A 158 5.16 -5.56 -4.91
CA ARG A 158 4.86 -6.74 -4.09
C ARG A 158 5.93 -6.90 -3.01
N PHE A 159 5.70 -6.32 -1.85
CA PHE A 159 6.63 -6.44 -0.73
C PHE A 159 6.47 -7.77 0.00
N GLY A 160 7.60 -8.29 0.52
CA GLY A 160 7.64 -9.36 1.51
C GLY A 160 7.08 -8.90 2.87
N GLY A 161 7.25 -9.71 3.91
CA GLY A 161 6.87 -9.34 5.26
C GLY A 161 7.56 -8.06 5.73
N LEU A 162 6.77 -7.04 6.07
CA LEU A 162 7.31 -5.73 6.47
C LEU A 162 7.86 -5.79 7.89
N TYR A 163 9.09 -5.31 8.10
CA TYR A 163 9.66 -5.17 9.43
C TYR A 163 10.35 -3.81 9.67
N GLY A 164 10.45 -3.43 10.94
CA GLY A 164 11.10 -2.21 11.41
C GLY A 164 11.19 -2.21 12.94
N GLU A 165 11.65 -1.10 13.55
CA GLU A 165 11.89 -1.02 14.99
C GLU A 165 10.70 -1.49 15.85
N GLU A 166 9.50 -0.96 15.59
CA GLU A 166 8.28 -1.31 16.33
C GLU A 166 7.58 -2.57 15.80
N ARG A 167 8.03 -3.12 14.67
CA ARG A 167 7.44 -4.27 13.98
C ARG A 167 8.47 -5.38 13.73
N HIS A 168 9.42 -5.51 14.63
CA HIS A 168 10.45 -6.53 14.49
C HIS A 168 9.92 -7.91 14.87
N PRO A 169 10.22 -8.98 14.10
CA PRO A 169 9.76 -10.34 14.39
C PRO A 169 10.11 -10.83 15.81
N ILE A 170 11.19 -10.34 16.39
CA ILE A 170 11.60 -10.71 17.75
C ILE A 170 10.53 -10.41 18.80
N HIS A 171 9.71 -9.36 18.60
CA HIS A 171 8.61 -9.02 19.53
C HIS A 171 7.51 -10.08 19.55
N TYR A 172 7.38 -10.85 18.47
CA TYR A 172 6.37 -11.91 18.36
C TYR A 172 6.93 -13.30 18.66
N LEU A 173 8.23 -13.51 18.47
CA LEU A 173 8.87 -14.81 18.57
C LEU A 173 9.61 -15.02 19.88
N SER A 174 10.08 -13.95 20.53
CA SER A 174 10.83 -14.04 21.78
C SER A 174 10.03 -14.75 22.87
N GLY A 175 10.64 -15.74 23.52
CA GLY A 175 10.04 -16.54 24.58
C GLY A 175 9.03 -17.59 24.12
N LYS A 176 8.77 -17.75 22.82
CA LYS A 176 7.91 -18.81 22.30
C LYS A 176 8.71 -20.09 22.05
N SER A 177 8.08 -21.23 22.34
CA SER A 177 8.55 -22.57 21.99
C SER A 177 7.60 -23.20 20.97
N GLY A 178 8.08 -24.18 20.21
CA GLY A 178 7.26 -24.89 19.22
C GLY A 178 6.88 -24.04 18.02
N ILE A 179 7.78 -23.16 17.59
CA ILE A 179 7.62 -22.37 16.36
C ILE A 179 7.57 -23.34 15.19
N ALA A 180 6.50 -23.24 14.38
CA ALA A 180 6.35 -24.08 13.20
C ALA A 180 7.39 -23.70 12.14
N ASN A 181 7.86 -24.71 11.40
CA ASN A 181 8.79 -24.56 10.27
C ASN A 181 10.03 -23.68 10.57
N PRO A 182 10.83 -23.98 11.61
CA PRO A 182 11.94 -23.13 12.02
C PRO A 182 13.05 -23.02 10.96
N GLU A 183 13.11 -23.95 10.01
CA GLU A 183 14.07 -23.98 8.90
C GLU A 183 13.54 -23.31 7.61
N ALA A 184 12.29 -22.82 7.62
CA ALA A 184 11.73 -22.17 6.45
C ALA A 184 12.45 -20.84 6.14
N PRO A 185 12.66 -20.50 4.86
CA PRO A 185 13.23 -19.22 4.46
C PRO A 185 12.39 -18.04 4.97
N ILE A 186 13.07 -16.96 5.30
CA ILE A 186 12.44 -15.73 5.76
C ILE A 186 12.38 -14.75 4.59
N ASN A 187 11.16 -14.35 4.19
CA ASN A 187 10.94 -13.32 3.19
C ASN A 187 10.49 -12.02 3.88
N LEU A 188 11.44 -11.18 4.24
CA LEU A 188 11.19 -9.90 4.94
C LEU A 188 11.88 -8.75 4.23
N ILE A 189 11.25 -7.56 4.30
CA ILE A 189 11.81 -6.31 3.80
C ILE A 189 11.74 -5.22 4.88
N GLY A 190 12.83 -4.47 5.04
CA GLY A 190 12.91 -3.37 6.00
C GLY A 190 12.16 -2.13 5.55
N LEU A 191 11.61 -1.37 6.51
CA LEU A 191 10.89 -0.11 6.24
C LEU A 191 11.69 0.86 5.36
N LYS A 192 13.00 1.00 5.60
CA LYS A 192 13.85 1.89 4.80
C LYS A 192 13.98 1.43 3.35
N ASP A 193 14.03 0.13 3.13
CA ASP A 193 14.13 -0.45 1.78
C ASP A 193 12.80 -0.32 1.03
N CYS A 194 11.66 -0.46 1.72
CA CYS A 194 10.35 -0.18 1.14
C CYS A 194 10.26 1.28 0.65
N ILE A 195 10.64 2.23 1.50
CA ILE A 195 10.65 3.66 1.16
C ILE A 195 11.58 3.91 -0.03
N GLY A 196 12.82 3.42 0.02
CA GLY A 196 13.79 3.60 -1.05
C GLY A 196 13.35 3.01 -2.38
N SER A 197 12.67 1.86 -2.36
CA SER A 197 12.12 1.23 -3.57
C SER A 197 11.01 2.07 -4.18
N ILE A 198 10.05 2.56 -3.38
CA ILE A 198 8.97 3.43 -3.86
C ILE A 198 9.53 4.73 -4.44
N GLU A 199 10.45 5.38 -3.73
CA GLU A 199 11.11 6.60 -4.20
C GLU A 199 11.83 6.37 -5.53
N LYS A 200 12.50 5.24 -5.67
CA LYS A 200 13.24 4.91 -6.90
C LYS A 200 12.32 4.67 -8.09
N ILE A 201 11.15 4.09 -7.87
CA ILE A 201 10.12 3.94 -8.89
C ILE A 201 9.63 5.32 -9.34
N ILE A 202 9.28 6.20 -8.38
CA ILE A 202 8.82 7.56 -8.67
C ILE A 202 9.86 8.37 -9.46
N GLU A 203 11.15 8.21 -9.17
CA GLU A 203 12.23 8.90 -9.87
C GLU A 203 12.45 8.42 -11.31
N LYS A 204 12.13 7.16 -11.61
CA LYS A 204 12.40 6.55 -12.92
C LYS A 204 11.22 6.62 -13.90
N GLU A 205 10.03 6.79 -13.41
CA GLU A 205 8.79 6.86 -14.20
C GLU A 205 8.40 8.30 -14.56
#